data_cd0fa7032768f87f178e326b38270016
#
_entry.id   cd0fa7032768f87f178e326b38270016
#
_cell.length_a   1.000
_cell.length_b   1.000
_cell.length_c   1.000
_cell.angle_alpha   90.00
_cell.angle_beta   90.00
_cell.angle_gamma   90.00
#
_symmetry.space_group_name_H-M   'P 1'
#
loop_
_entity.id
_entity.type
_entity.pdbx_description
1 polymer ?
#
loop_
_entity_poly.entity_id
_entity_poly.type
_entity_poly.pdbx_seq_one_letter_code
_entity_poly.pdbx_strand_id
1 'polypeptide(L)'
;MHRKLLTILLIFLTIFTTFAVEEIYTVDNVPNVQKSNRQEFVSDPAAYLTAVQRQTLNARLLALRDSTTAEMAVVLLPSIGDAEIFDFAQDLATKWGIGKKDKDNGLLLLLVMDIKKVNIHTGYGMEGVMTDAVCSRIISDDIIPYMKEDDLYGALNASTLHISRLLTDPTALEEIKSDIEEEDALDEEVFRNFLYVVFGLFFIASAVMYILAWRRARRAKAQGNYARALAWRKELVWQFCLGLLSAGTGLIFWLLALLHYRRRRTRRIKCDTCGAKMNRLSEEEDNKYLSSAENCEEELHTVDYDVWLCPKCGTIEKFPFADYQKTYTKCPACQAVAYAMKYEKILRPATTRIAGLGERVYECRHCGHRGSTRFNIPKKEDGVGLAIAGAAIGSSLGGRSGGGGISGGSFGGGSFGGGGASGSW
;
A
#
# COMPACT_ATOMS: atom_id res chain seq x y z
N MET A 1 36.31 54.60 -20.71
CA MET A 1 35.13 53.89 -20.31
C MET A 1 34.75 52.73 -21.27
N HIS A 2 34.78 52.92 -22.57
CA HIS A 2 34.41 51.89 -23.57
C HIS A 2 35.20 50.56 -23.53
N ARG A 3 36.51 50.62 -23.23
CA ARG A 3 37.37 49.41 -23.17
C ARG A 3 37.02 48.49 -22.00
N LYS A 4 36.60 49.03 -20.83
CA LYS A 4 36.19 48.23 -19.69
C LYS A 4 34.78 47.62 -19.86
N LEU A 5 33.92 48.31 -20.62
CA LEU A 5 32.58 47.80 -20.95
C LEU A 5 32.68 46.64 -21.95
N LEU A 6 33.59 46.72 -22.91
CA LEU A 6 33.82 45.66 -23.91
C LEU A 6 34.43 44.40 -23.28
N THR A 7 35.32 44.51 -22.30
CA THR A 7 35.85 43.37 -21.55
C THR A 7 34.81 42.71 -20.64
N ILE A 8 33.93 43.46 -20.00
CA ILE A 8 32.83 42.90 -19.22
C ILE A 8 31.81 42.18 -20.13
N LEU A 9 31.51 42.74 -21.32
CA LEU A 9 30.61 42.13 -22.28
C LEU A 9 31.21 40.83 -22.87
N LEU A 10 32.55 40.79 -23.13
CA LEU A 10 33.24 39.57 -23.56
C LEU A 10 33.26 38.50 -22.46
N ILE A 11 33.45 38.84 -21.17
CA ILE A 11 33.39 37.92 -20.06
C ILE A 11 31.96 37.41 -19.87
N PHE A 12 30.95 38.25 -20.05
CA PHE A 12 29.54 37.82 -20.00
C PHE A 12 29.17 36.91 -21.16
N LEU A 13 29.74 37.12 -22.35
CA LEU A 13 29.50 36.28 -23.53
C LEU A 13 30.18 34.91 -23.41
N THR A 14 31.30 34.78 -22.71
CA THR A 14 31.98 33.50 -22.45
C THR A 14 31.32 32.66 -21.34
N ILE A 15 30.53 33.28 -20.46
CA ILE A 15 29.78 32.58 -19.41
C ILE A 15 28.49 31.96 -19.97
N PHE A 16 27.99 32.40 -21.13
CA PHE A 16 26.73 31.96 -21.71
C PHE A 16 26.85 30.73 -22.65
N THR A 17 28.05 30.16 -22.83
CA THR A 17 28.27 29.10 -23.87
C THR A 17 28.53 27.69 -23.34
N THR A 18 28.13 27.38 -22.11
CA THR A 18 28.20 25.98 -21.65
C THR A 18 26.92 25.52 -20.94
N PHE A 19 25.77 25.72 -21.56
CA PHE A 19 24.70 24.77 -21.41
C PHE A 19 25.03 23.63 -22.38
N ALA A 20 25.69 22.58 -21.89
CA ALA A 20 25.76 21.33 -22.61
C ALA A 20 24.31 20.88 -22.77
N VAL A 21 23.81 20.89 -24.00
CA VAL A 21 22.54 20.22 -24.33
C VAL A 21 22.81 18.76 -24.04
N GLU A 22 22.23 18.25 -22.97
CA GLU A 22 22.32 16.84 -22.61
C GLU A 22 21.67 16.05 -23.73
N GLU A 23 22.46 15.22 -24.41
CA GLU A 23 22.00 14.49 -25.60
C GLU A 23 21.05 13.37 -25.15
N ILE A 24 19.77 13.48 -25.55
CA ILE A 24 18.76 12.48 -25.25
C ILE A 24 18.86 11.33 -26.25
N TYR A 25 19.04 10.13 -25.72
CA TYR A 25 19.12 8.91 -26.53
C TYR A 25 17.76 8.21 -26.58
N THR A 26 17.45 7.71 -27.77
CA THR A 26 16.34 6.81 -28.05
C THR A 26 16.89 5.45 -28.43
N VAL A 27 16.10 4.40 -28.37
CA VAL A 27 16.48 3.04 -28.78
C VAL A 27 17.04 3.04 -30.24
N ASP A 28 16.63 4.02 -31.08
CA ASP A 28 17.02 4.12 -32.46
C ASP A 28 18.40 4.72 -32.69
N ASN A 29 18.84 5.66 -31.84
CA ASN A 29 20.08 6.40 -32.06
C ASN A 29 21.23 5.97 -31.14
N VAL A 30 21.02 5.04 -30.19
CA VAL A 30 22.14 4.48 -29.39
C VAL A 30 23.13 3.80 -30.29
N PRO A 31 24.44 4.17 -30.26
CA PRO A 31 25.46 3.59 -31.12
C PRO A 31 25.69 2.11 -30.79
N ASN A 32 25.37 1.23 -31.72
CA ASN A 32 25.71 -0.18 -31.61
C ASN A 32 27.14 -0.42 -32.10
N VAL A 33 28.07 -0.52 -31.15
CA VAL A 33 29.50 -0.66 -31.42
C VAL A 33 29.88 -1.94 -32.17
N GLN A 34 29.11 -3.01 -32.02
CA GLN A 34 29.31 -4.29 -32.70
C GLN A 34 29.12 -4.22 -34.23
N LYS A 35 28.41 -3.23 -34.74
CA LYS A 35 28.27 -3.01 -36.19
C LYS A 35 29.58 -2.56 -36.86
N SER A 36 30.40 -1.82 -36.10
CA SER A 36 31.69 -1.33 -36.56
C SER A 36 32.85 -2.28 -36.21
N ASN A 37 32.79 -2.85 -34.98
CA ASN A 37 33.82 -3.75 -34.49
C ASN A 37 33.24 -4.85 -33.61
N ARG A 38 33.26 -6.10 -34.07
CA ARG A 38 32.72 -7.26 -33.34
C ARG A 38 33.45 -7.62 -32.02
N GLN A 39 34.54 -6.94 -31.71
CA GLN A 39 35.29 -7.10 -30.45
C GLN A 39 34.96 -6.01 -29.45
N GLU A 40 34.04 -5.09 -29.75
CA GLU A 40 33.57 -4.06 -28.86
C GLU A 40 32.17 -4.37 -28.32
N PHE A 41 31.98 -4.21 -27.02
CA PHE A 41 30.76 -4.52 -26.27
C PHE A 41 30.28 -3.34 -25.46
N VAL A 42 31.10 -2.28 -25.29
CA VAL A 42 30.86 -1.11 -24.50
C VAL A 42 30.48 0.06 -25.37
N SER A 43 29.22 0.47 -25.34
CA SER A 43 28.71 1.69 -25.97
C SER A 43 28.74 2.85 -24.96
N ASP A 44 29.63 3.78 -25.17
CA ASP A 44 29.89 4.96 -24.34
C ASP A 44 30.01 6.22 -25.22
N PRO A 45 28.86 6.71 -25.73
CA PRO A 45 28.87 7.83 -26.67
C PRO A 45 29.32 9.15 -26.05
N ALA A 46 29.09 9.33 -24.74
CA ALA A 46 29.51 10.53 -24.02
C ALA A 46 30.97 10.47 -23.49
N ALA A 47 31.67 9.37 -23.76
CA ALA A 47 33.07 9.17 -23.37
C ALA A 47 33.31 9.31 -21.85
N TYR A 48 32.44 8.72 -21.03
CA TYR A 48 32.61 8.63 -19.57
C TYR A 48 33.84 7.82 -19.16
N LEU A 49 34.22 6.84 -20.00
CA LEU A 49 35.38 5.97 -19.78
C LEU A 49 36.58 6.41 -20.62
N THR A 50 37.76 6.29 -20.03
CA THR A 50 39.01 6.41 -20.79
C THR A 50 39.15 5.26 -21.80
N ALA A 51 39.96 5.46 -22.82
CA ALA A 51 40.21 4.42 -23.84
C ALA A 51 40.76 3.12 -23.22
N VAL A 52 41.63 3.22 -22.21
CA VAL A 52 42.20 2.04 -21.52
C VAL A 52 41.13 1.30 -20.72
N GLN A 53 40.26 2.01 -19.96
CA GLN A 53 39.16 1.41 -19.24
C GLN A 53 38.19 0.66 -20.13
N ARG A 54 37.77 1.31 -21.25
CA ARG A 54 36.91 0.69 -22.23
C ARG A 54 37.55 -0.54 -22.91
N GLN A 55 38.83 -0.48 -23.20
CA GLN A 55 39.57 -1.63 -23.75
C GLN A 55 39.61 -2.80 -22.75
N THR A 56 39.85 -2.54 -21.47
CA THR A 56 39.87 -3.56 -20.41
C THR A 56 38.51 -4.25 -20.30
N LEU A 57 37.42 -3.50 -20.26
CA LEU A 57 36.06 -4.06 -20.23
C LEU A 57 35.75 -4.86 -21.49
N ASN A 58 36.07 -4.36 -22.67
CA ASN A 58 35.89 -5.08 -23.94
C ASN A 58 36.67 -6.40 -23.99
N ALA A 59 37.91 -6.42 -23.51
CA ALA A 59 38.71 -7.65 -23.43
C ALA A 59 38.06 -8.70 -22.51
N ARG A 60 37.53 -8.29 -21.37
CA ARG A 60 36.80 -9.18 -20.43
C ARG A 60 35.53 -9.73 -21.07
N LEU A 61 34.70 -8.89 -21.68
CA LEU A 61 33.45 -9.30 -22.33
C LEU A 61 33.69 -10.20 -23.55
N LEU A 62 34.78 -9.98 -24.26
CA LEU A 62 35.23 -10.87 -25.32
C LEU A 62 35.61 -12.25 -24.76
N ALA A 63 36.42 -12.30 -23.70
CA ALA A 63 36.80 -13.55 -23.04
C ALA A 63 35.57 -14.30 -22.49
N LEU A 64 34.60 -13.59 -21.91
CA LEU A 64 33.33 -14.16 -21.46
C LEU A 64 32.55 -14.81 -22.60
N ARG A 65 32.40 -14.10 -23.72
CA ARG A 65 31.74 -14.64 -24.91
C ARG A 65 32.46 -15.90 -25.46
N ASP A 66 33.77 -15.86 -25.49
CA ASP A 66 34.55 -16.96 -26.05
C ASP A 66 34.55 -18.22 -25.18
N SER A 67 34.42 -18.05 -23.85
CA SER A 67 34.37 -19.18 -22.90
C SER A 67 32.97 -19.75 -22.67
N THR A 68 31.90 -18.90 -22.63
CA THR A 68 30.54 -19.32 -22.28
C THR A 68 29.54 -19.25 -23.42
N THR A 69 29.90 -18.60 -24.51
CA THR A 69 29.00 -18.23 -25.61
C THR A 69 27.98 -17.14 -25.27
N ALA A 70 27.87 -16.72 -23.98
CA ALA A 70 27.00 -15.61 -23.58
C ALA A 70 27.48 -14.28 -24.17
N GLU A 71 26.56 -13.44 -24.59
CA GLU A 71 26.85 -12.13 -25.14
C GLU A 71 26.37 -11.04 -24.18
N MET A 72 27.28 -10.23 -23.65
CA MET A 72 26.98 -9.13 -22.77
C MET A 72 27.33 -7.79 -23.41
N ALA A 73 26.42 -6.83 -23.39
CA ALA A 73 26.64 -5.45 -23.77
C ALA A 73 26.57 -4.53 -22.57
N VAL A 74 27.43 -3.50 -22.55
CA VAL A 74 27.40 -2.42 -21.55
C VAL A 74 27.09 -1.12 -22.28
N VAL A 75 26.11 -0.38 -21.81
CA VAL A 75 25.64 0.88 -22.42
C VAL A 75 25.59 1.97 -21.37
N LEU A 76 26.27 3.08 -21.64
CA LEU A 76 26.34 4.25 -20.78
C LEU A 76 25.71 5.43 -21.51
N LEU A 77 24.61 5.96 -20.99
CA LEU A 77 23.88 7.05 -21.63
C LEU A 77 23.76 8.26 -20.70
N PRO A 78 23.91 9.48 -21.23
CA PRO A 78 23.64 10.70 -20.49
C PRO A 78 22.17 10.77 -20.07
N SER A 79 21.25 10.58 -21.02
CA SER A 79 19.80 10.68 -20.80
C SER A 79 19.03 9.81 -21.78
N ILE A 80 17.90 9.28 -21.34
CA ILE A 80 16.88 8.58 -22.16
C ILE A 80 15.56 9.37 -22.21
N GLY A 81 15.57 10.64 -21.76
CA GLY A 81 14.36 11.47 -21.64
C GLY A 81 13.36 10.89 -20.66
N ASP A 82 12.08 10.88 -21.03
CA ASP A 82 10.98 10.38 -20.19
C ASP A 82 10.76 8.86 -20.27
N ALA A 83 11.66 8.12 -20.95
CA ALA A 83 11.50 6.67 -21.09
C ALA A 83 11.78 5.94 -19.77
N GLU A 84 11.03 4.87 -19.51
CA GLU A 84 11.29 3.99 -18.37
C GLU A 84 12.50 3.10 -18.67
N ILE A 85 13.46 3.00 -17.73
CA ILE A 85 14.75 2.35 -17.98
C ILE A 85 14.61 0.86 -18.32
N PHE A 86 13.66 0.17 -17.69
CA PHE A 86 13.43 -1.26 -17.92
C PHE A 86 12.92 -1.51 -19.36
N ASP A 87 11.90 -0.75 -19.76
CA ASP A 87 11.33 -0.85 -21.12
C ASP A 87 12.36 -0.45 -22.16
N PHE A 88 13.12 0.61 -21.90
CA PHE A 88 14.20 1.05 -22.78
C PHE A 88 15.28 -0.03 -22.95
N ALA A 89 15.70 -0.68 -21.85
CA ALA A 89 16.69 -1.75 -21.88
C ALA A 89 16.18 -2.96 -22.66
N GLN A 90 14.92 -3.36 -22.46
CA GLN A 90 14.29 -4.46 -23.19
C GLN A 90 14.24 -4.20 -24.70
N ASP A 91 13.76 -3.01 -25.07
CA ASP A 91 13.66 -2.62 -26.48
C ASP A 91 15.05 -2.53 -27.16
N LEU A 92 16.04 -1.98 -26.44
CA LEU A 92 17.39 -1.86 -26.91
C LEU A 92 18.05 -3.23 -27.09
N ALA A 93 17.94 -4.11 -26.10
CA ALA A 93 18.47 -5.46 -26.13
C ALA A 93 17.86 -6.29 -27.27
N THR A 94 16.55 -6.20 -27.44
CA THR A 94 15.81 -6.85 -28.52
C THR A 94 16.21 -6.32 -29.87
N LYS A 95 16.32 -5.00 -30.04
CA LYS A 95 16.73 -4.36 -31.29
C LYS A 95 18.15 -4.71 -31.69
N TRP A 96 19.06 -4.79 -30.73
CA TRP A 96 20.45 -5.19 -31.01
C TRP A 96 20.58 -6.69 -31.24
N GLY A 97 19.62 -7.50 -30.75
CA GLY A 97 19.62 -8.95 -30.80
C GLY A 97 20.77 -9.55 -30.01
N ILE A 98 21.01 -9.03 -28.77
CA ILE A 98 22.10 -9.48 -27.92
C ILE A 98 21.87 -10.94 -27.54
N GLY A 99 22.91 -11.78 -27.59
CA GLY A 99 22.80 -13.22 -27.36
C GLY A 99 22.54 -14.03 -28.63
N LYS A 100 22.70 -15.33 -28.53
CA LYS A 100 22.53 -16.26 -29.67
C LYS A 100 21.07 -16.68 -29.77
N LYS A 101 20.57 -16.69 -31.01
CA LYS A 101 19.18 -17.01 -31.34
C LYS A 101 18.71 -18.39 -30.87
N ASP A 102 19.60 -19.35 -30.73
CA ASP A 102 19.34 -20.71 -30.29
C ASP A 102 19.49 -20.89 -28.78
N LYS A 103 20.05 -19.90 -28.08
CA LYS A 103 20.36 -19.97 -26.66
C LYS A 103 19.73 -18.86 -25.81
N ASP A 104 19.31 -17.75 -26.42
CA ASP A 104 18.78 -16.55 -25.79
C ASP A 104 19.62 -16.06 -24.59
N ASN A 105 20.97 -16.21 -24.73
CA ASN A 105 21.97 -16.02 -23.68
C ASN A 105 22.60 -14.62 -23.72
N GLY A 106 21.76 -13.61 -23.89
CA GLY A 106 22.12 -12.21 -23.89
C GLY A 106 22.01 -11.53 -22.52
N LEU A 107 22.88 -10.54 -22.29
CA LEU A 107 22.85 -9.65 -21.13
C LEU A 107 23.06 -8.22 -21.57
N LEU A 108 22.26 -7.29 -21.06
CA LEU A 108 22.46 -5.85 -21.22
C LEU A 108 22.62 -5.20 -19.85
N LEU A 109 23.76 -4.51 -19.64
CA LEU A 109 23.95 -3.61 -18.49
C LEU A 109 23.83 -2.17 -19.00
N LEU A 110 22.75 -1.50 -18.61
CA LEU A 110 22.43 -0.12 -18.98
C LEU A 110 22.55 0.80 -17.77
N LEU A 111 23.35 1.87 -17.88
CA LEU A 111 23.43 2.95 -16.92
C LEU A 111 22.99 4.26 -17.58
N VAL A 112 22.10 4.99 -16.89
CA VAL A 112 21.58 6.29 -17.32
C VAL A 112 21.90 7.34 -16.28
N MET A 113 22.72 8.34 -16.65
CA MET A 113 23.39 9.21 -15.71
C MET A 113 22.50 10.32 -15.13
N ASP A 114 21.64 10.93 -15.94
CA ASP A 114 20.73 12.02 -15.51
C ASP A 114 19.74 11.58 -14.42
N ILE A 115 19.15 10.39 -14.60
CA ILE A 115 18.18 9.80 -13.68
C ILE A 115 18.83 8.92 -12.60
N LYS A 116 20.18 8.74 -12.65
CA LYS A 116 20.95 7.89 -11.73
C LYS A 116 20.37 6.48 -11.58
N LYS A 117 20.10 5.83 -12.69
CA LYS A 117 19.52 4.48 -12.71
C LYS A 117 20.41 3.51 -13.47
N VAL A 118 20.38 2.26 -13.02
CA VAL A 118 21.00 1.11 -13.66
C VAL A 118 19.95 0.02 -13.90
N ASN A 119 20.11 -0.70 -14.99
CA ASN A 119 19.34 -1.91 -15.29
C ASN A 119 20.26 -3.00 -15.80
N ILE A 120 20.10 -4.22 -15.27
CA ILE A 120 20.63 -5.45 -15.84
C ILE A 120 19.46 -6.19 -16.47
N HIS A 121 19.46 -6.34 -17.78
CA HIS A 121 18.39 -7.01 -18.52
C HIS A 121 18.89 -8.34 -19.09
N THR A 122 18.11 -9.42 -18.93
CA THR A 122 18.53 -10.79 -19.22
C THR A 122 17.71 -11.42 -20.34
N GLY A 123 18.37 -12.18 -21.21
CA GLY A 123 17.68 -13.04 -22.17
C GLY A 123 17.14 -14.30 -21.50
N TYR A 124 16.14 -14.93 -22.10
CA TYR A 124 15.47 -16.12 -21.54
C TYR A 124 16.41 -17.27 -21.15
N GLY A 125 17.47 -17.48 -21.93
CA GLY A 125 18.46 -18.52 -21.64
C GLY A 125 19.37 -18.23 -20.45
N MET A 126 19.29 -17.02 -19.88
CA MET A 126 20.09 -16.61 -18.71
C MET A 126 19.32 -16.72 -17.40
N GLU A 127 18.00 -16.91 -17.42
CA GLU A 127 17.14 -16.91 -16.22
C GLU A 127 17.53 -17.97 -15.18
N GLY A 128 18.16 -19.06 -15.58
CA GLY A 128 18.66 -20.10 -14.66
C GLY A 128 19.88 -19.68 -13.82
N VAL A 129 20.66 -18.69 -14.30
CA VAL A 129 21.90 -18.22 -13.68
C VAL A 129 21.74 -16.77 -13.20
N MET A 130 21.25 -15.90 -14.09
CA MET A 130 21.05 -14.48 -13.83
C MET A 130 19.58 -14.21 -13.54
N THR A 131 19.11 -14.73 -12.40
CA THR A 131 17.75 -14.45 -11.91
C THR A 131 17.61 -12.98 -11.49
N ASP A 132 16.38 -12.48 -11.35
CA ASP A 132 16.12 -11.11 -10.88
C ASP A 132 16.79 -10.83 -9.52
N ALA A 133 16.79 -11.83 -8.60
CA ALA A 133 17.45 -11.73 -7.31
C ALA A 133 18.97 -11.60 -7.44
N VAL A 134 19.61 -12.40 -8.31
CA VAL A 134 21.05 -12.31 -8.60
C VAL A 134 21.40 -10.97 -9.25
N CYS A 135 20.61 -10.51 -10.22
CA CYS A 135 20.80 -9.20 -10.84
C CYS A 135 20.66 -8.06 -9.82
N SER A 136 19.66 -8.14 -8.93
CA SER A 136 19.45 -7.16 -7.86
C SER A 136 20.65 -7.13 -6.91
N ARG A 137 21.19 -8.30 -6.53
CA ARG A 137 22.36 -8.42 -5.67
C ARG A 137 23.61 -7.79 -6.30
N ILE A 138 23.87 -8.04 -7.58
CA ILE A 138 24.98 -7.42 -8.31
C ILE A 138 24.82 -5.89 -8.35
N ILE A 139 23.60 -5.39 -8.55
CA ILE A 139 23.34 -3.95 -8.53
C ILE A 139 23.63 -3.36 -7.15
N SER A 140 23.15 -3.99 -6.09
CA SER A 140 23.31 -3.49 -4.72
C SER A 140 24.74 -3.54 -4.21
N ASP A 141 25.48 -4.60 -4.54
CA ASP A 141 26.79 -4.87 -3.94
C ASP A 141 27.96 -4.38 -4.83
N ASP A 142 27.83 -4.49 -6.17
CA ASP A 142 28.90 -4.18 -7.10
C ASP A 142 28.72 -2.86 -7.84
N ILE A 143 27.52 -2.30 -7.93
CA ILE A 143 27.28 -1.08 -8.73
C ILE A 143 27.00 0.11 -7.83
N ILE A 144 25.94 0.04 -7.00
CA ILE A 144 25.49 1.18 -6.20
C ILE A 144 26.58 1.75 -5.27
N PRO A 145 27.41 0.95 -4.54
CA PRO A 145 28.43 1.51 -3.66
C PRO A 145 29.46 2.36 -4.42
N TYR A 146 29.97 1.87 -5.54
CA TYR A 146 30.92 2.62 -6.36
C TYR A 146 30.29 3.85 -7.01
N MET A 147 29.04 3.76 -7.47
CA MET A 147 28.32 4.89 -8.08
C MET A 147 28.04 6.01 -7.05
N LYS A 148 27.86 5.68 -5.76
CA LYS A 148 27.75 6.67 -4.68
C LYS A 148 29.07 7.40 -4.40
N GLU A 149 30.19 6.81 -4.78
CA GLU A 149 31.54 7.39 -4.69
C GLU A 149 31.99 8.03 -6.01
N ASP A 150 31.08 8.17 -6.98
CA ASP A 150 31.34 8.67 -8.35
C ASP A 150 32.40 7.83 -9.12
N ASP A 151 32.65 6.58 -8.73
CA ASP A 151 33.55 5.64 -9.40
C ASP A 151 32.79 4.74 -10.40
N LEU A 152 32.42 5.31 -11.54
CA LEU A 152 31.76 4.56 -12.62
C LEU A 152 32.58 3.37 -13.11
N TYR A 153 33.91 3.54 -13.27
CA TYR A 153 34.75 2.42 -13.74
C TYR A 153 34.83 1.31 -12.72
N GLY A 154 34.96 1.63 -11.43
CA GLY A 154 34.91 0.66 -10.34
C GLY A 154 33.61 -0.17 -10.38
N ALA A 155 32.47 0.48 -10.54
CA ALA A 155 31.15 -0.16 -10.66
C ALA A 155 31.10 -1.16 -11.83
N LEU A 156 31.51 -0.72 -13.01
CA LEU A 156 31.51 -1.58 -14.21
C LEU A 156 32.55 -2.70 -14.12
N ASN A 157 33.71 -2.43 -13.54
CA ASN A 157 34.74 -3.42 -13.36
C ASN A 157 34.34 -4.50 -12.37
N ALA A 158 33.75 -4.15 -11.23
CA ALA A 158 33.26 -5.08 -10.23
C ALA A 158 32.11 -5.93 -10.79
N SER A 159 31.05 -5.30 -11.30
CA SER A 159 29.88 -6.00 -11.81
C SER A 159 30.18 -6.92 -12.99
N THR A 160 30.98 -6.48 -13.97
CA THR A 160 31.33 -7.35 -15.10
C THR A 160 32.25 -8.50 -14.71
N LEU A 161 33.12 -8.31 -13.70
CA LEU A 161 33.94 -9.39 -13.15
C LEU A 161 33.08 -10.43 -12.43
N HIS A 162 32.15 -9.97 -11.59
CA HIS A 162 31.25 -10.83 -10.84
C HIS A 162 30.34 -11.63 -11.79
N ILE A 163 29.70 -10.98 -12.76
CA ILE A 163 28.89 -11.64 -13.79
C ILE A 163 29.72 -12.69 -14.55
N SER A 164 30.96 -12.34 -14.93
CA SER A 164 31.84 -13.31 -15.61
C SER A 164 32.14 -14.53 -14.75
N ARG A 165 32.39 -14.34 -13.44
CA ARG A 165 32.60 -15.43 -12.49
C ARG A 165 31.38 -16.33 -12.35
N LEU A 166 30.18 -15.74 -12.19
CA LEU A 166 28.92 -16.51 -12.07
C LEU A 166 28.61 -17.36 -13.30
N LEU A 167 28.97 -16.87 -14.48
CA LEU A 167 28.74 -17.58 -15.76
C LEU A 167 29.81 -18.64 -16.07
N THR A 168 30.98 -18.59 -15.45
CA THR A 168 32.07 -19.52 -15.71
C THR A 168 32.31 -20.53 -14.58
N ASP A 169 31.89 -20.20 -13.36
CA ASP A 169 32.11 -21.01 -12.15
C ASP A 169 30.77 -21.39 -11.50
N PRO A 170 30.32 -22.64 -11.62
CA PRO A 170 29.09 -23.10 -11.00
C PRO A 170 29.08 -22.97 -9.46
N THR A 171 30.25 -23.03 -8.80
CA THR A 171 30.33 -22.90 -7.33
C THR A 171 30.03 -21.49 -6.88
N ALA A 172 30.44 -20.47 -7.65
CA ALA A 172 30.09 -19.07 -7.38
C ALA A 172 28.58 -18.80 -7.48
N LEU A 173 27.89 -19.50 -8.37
CA LEU A 173 26.46 -19.39 -8.50
C LEU A 173 25.72 -20.03 -7.32
N GLU A 174 26.18 -21.19 -6.85
CA GLU A 174 25.61 -21.84 -5.66
C GLU A 174 25.83 -20.98 -4.39
N GLU A 175 27.03 -20.39 -4.26
CA GLU A 175 27.40 -19.49 -3.16
C GLU A 175 26.43 -18.29 -3.08
N ILE A 176 26.24 -17.55 -4.16
CA ILE A 176 25.34 -16.38 -4.18
C ILE A 176 23.86 -16.76 -3.96
N LYS A 177 23.43 -17.92 -4.47
CA LYS A 177 22.08 -18.42 -4.23
C LYS A 177 21.85 -18.79 -2.76
N SER A 178 22.82 -19.44 -2.13
CA SER A 178 22.72 -19.78 -0.70
C SER A 178 22.68 -18.52 0.18
N ASP A 179 23.47 -17.50 -0.15
CA ASP A 179 23.47 -16.22 0.58
C ASP A 179 22.11 -15.50 0.46
N ILE A 180 21.51 -15.50 -0.72
CA ILE A 180 20.17 -14.91 -0.95
C ILE A 180 19.11 -15.69 -0.14
N GLU A 181 19.13 -17.03 -0.19
CA GLU A 181 18.18 -17.87 0.54
C GLU A 181 18.32 -17.69 2.07
N GLU A 182 19.55 -17.51 2.59
CA GLU A 182 19.79 -17.26 4.01
C GLU A 182 19.27 -15.88 4.45
N GLU A 183 19.46 -14.82 3.64
CA GLU A 183 18.90 -13.49 3.91
C GLU A 183 17.38 -13.50 3.90
N ASP A 184 16.75 -14.10 2.88
CA ASP A 184 15.29 -14.22 2.77
C ASP A 184 14.72 -14.99 3.98
N ALA A 185 15.36 -16.07 4.42
CA ALA A 185 14.94 -16.83 5.58
C ALA A 185 15.07 -16.02 6.89
N LEU A 186 16.10 -15.20 7.02
CA LEU A 186 16.30 -14.32 8.17
C LEU A 186 15.23 -13.23 8.23
N ASP A 187 14.91 -12.60 7.10
CA ASP A 187 13.89 -11.57 7.00
C ASP A 187 12.48 -12.13 7.30
N GLU A 188 12.19 -13.34 6.84
CA GLU A 188 10.94 -14.03 7.17
C GLU A 188 10.83 -14.33 8.67
N GLU A 189 11.92 -14.76 9.30
CA GLU A 189 11.97 -15.01 10.74
C GLU A 189 11.77 -13.72 11.55
N VAL A 190 12.45 -12.64 11.19
CA VAL A 190 12.32 -11.33 11.83
C VAL A 190 10.88 -10.82 11.69
N PHE A 191 10.30 -10.90 10.50
CA PHE A 191 8.91 -10.49 10.25
C PHE A 191 7.91 -11.33 11.06
N ARG A 192 8.09 -12.66 11.11
CA ARG A 192 7.27 -13.57 11.93
C ARG A 192 7.35 -13.23 13.42
N ASN A 193 8.54 -12.98 13.94
CA ASN A 193 8.75 -12.60 15.33
C ASN A 193 8.12 -11.23 15.64
N PHE A 194 8.22 -10.26 14.72
CA PHE A 194 7.53 -8.98 14.83
C PHE A 194 6.00 -9.17 14.91
N LEU A 195 5.41 -10.02 14.07
CA LEU A 195 3.97 -10.33 14.14
C LEU A 195 3.58 -10.95 15.48
N TYR A 196 4.37 -11.87 16.03
CA TYR A 196 4.08 -12.44 17.34
C TYR A 196 4.09 -11.40 18.46
N VAL A 197 5.02 -10.45 18.43
CA VAL A 197 5.07 -9.34 19.39
C VAL A 197 3.82 -8.47 19.25
N VAL A 198 3.45 -8.09 18.03
CA VAL A 198 2.27 -7.25 17.76
C VAL A 198 0.98 -7.94 18.23
N PHE A 199 0.78 -9.20 17.85
CA PHE A 199 -0.41 -9.96 18.27
C PHE A 199 -0.42 -10.19 19.79
N GLY A 200 0.73 -10.43 20.40
CA GLY A 200 0.88 -10.54 21.86
C GLY A 200 0.47 -9.24 22.58
N LEU A 201 0.85 -8.09 22.08
CA LEU A 201 0.43 -6.79 22.63
C LEU A 201 -1.10 -6.60 22.56
N PHE A 202 -1.74 -6.93 21.45
CA PHE A 202 -3.20 -6.87 21.33
C PHE A 202 -3.91 -7.86 22.25
N PHE A 203 -3.35 -9.05 22.41
CA PHE A 203 -3.87 -10.03 23.39
C PHE A 203 -3.80 -9.50 24.82
N ILE A 204 -2.66 -8.94 25.23
CA ILE A 204 -2.49 -8.33 26.55
C ILE A 204 -3.45 -7.15 26.73
N ALA A 205 -3.60 -6.29 25.72
CA ALA A 205 -4.54 -5.18 25.75
C ALA A 205 -5.99 -5.67 25.95
N SER A 206 -6.38 -6.74 25.25
CA SER A 206 -7.69 -7.37 25.41
C SER A 206 -7.91 -7.91 26.83
N ALA A 207 -6.90 -8.56 27.41
CA ALA A 207 -6.94 -9.06 28.78
C ALA A 207 -7.08 -7.92 29.81
N VAL A 208 -6.30 -6.85 29.64
CA VAL A 208 -6.37 -5.64 30.50
C VAL A 208 -7.75 -5.00 30.42
N MET A 209 -8.27 -4.82 29.21
CA MET A 209 -9.62 -4.27 29.01
C MET A 209 -10.69 -5.14 29.66
N TYR A 210 -10.60 -6.47 29.56
CA TYR A 210 -11.50 -7.39 30.25
C TYR A 210 -11.44 -7.23 31.80
N ILE A 211 -10.23 -7.13 32.35
CA ILE A 211 -10.05 -6.92 33.80
C ILE A 211 -10.66 -5.58 34.23
N LEU A 212 -10.45 -4.52 33.45
CA LEU A 212 -11.05 -3.20 33.75
C LEU A 212 -12.57 -3.24 33.65
N ALA A 213 -13.15 -3.90 32.66
CA ALA A 213 -14.58 -4.13 32.52
C ALA A 213 -15.16 -4.89 33.75
N TRP A 214 -14.45 -5.95 34.15
CA TRP A 214 -14.83 -6.72 35.32
C TRP A 214 -14.79 -5.90 36.63
N ARG A 215 -13.74 -5.06 36.81
CA ARG A 215 -13.65 -4.12 37.93
C ARG A 215 -14.81 -3.10 37.92
N ARG A 216 -15.16 -2.52 36.76
CA ARG A 216 -16.31 -1.60 36.58
C ARG A 216 -17.64 -2.30 36.96
N ALA A 217 -17.85 -3.52 36.40
CA ALA A 217 -19.03 -4.31 36.70
C ALA A 217 -19.12 -4.71 38.19
N ARG A 218 -17.99 -4.93 38.87
CA ARG A 218 -17.98 -5.14 40.35
C ARG A 218 -18.38 -3.88 41.13
N ARG A 219 -17.89 -2.69 40.73
CA ARG A 219 -18.26 -1.41 41.38
C ARG A 219 -19.76 -1.12 41.20
N ALA A 220 -20.33 -1.45 40.04
CA ALA A 220 -21.76 -1.31 39.77
C ALA A 220 -22.65 -2.35 40.55
N LYS A 221 -22.07 -3.19 41.41
CA LYS A 221 -22.83 -4.23 42.15
C LYS A 221 -23.95 -3.62 43.02
N ALA A 222 -23.71 -2.49 43.63
CA ALA A 222 -24.69 -1.78 44.46
C ALA A 222 -25.88 -1.22 43.66
N GLN A 223 -25.71 -0.97 42.36
CA GLN A 223 -26.71 -0.42 41.45
C GLN A 223 -27.55 -1.51 40.73
N GLY A 224 -27.36 -2.78 41.10
CA GLY A 224 -28.15 -3.89 40.56
C GLY A 224 -27.60 -4.58 39.32
N ASN A 225 -28.38 -5.54 38.82
CA ASN A 225 -27.97 -6.37 37.66
C ASN A 225 -27.96 -5.59 36.34
N TYR A 226 -28.89 -4.64 36.17
CA TYR A 226 -28.97 -3.78 34.98
C TYR A 226 -27.70 -2.95 34.77
N ALA A 227 -27.29 -2.20 35.81
CA ALA A 227 -26.05 -1.39 35.72
C ALA A 227 -24.81 -2.24 35.41
N ARG A 228 -24.76 -3.49 35.92
CA ARG A 228 -23.69 -4.44 35.62
C ARG A 228 -23.74 -4.95 34.20
N ALA A 229 -24.93 -5.22 33.67
CA ALA A 229 -25.11 -5.61 32.27
C ALA A 229 -24.68 -4.47 31.34
N LEU A 230 -25.08 -3.23 31.62
CA LEU A 230 -24.72 -2.06 30.85
C LEU A 230 -23.20 -1.80 30.85
N ALA A 231 -22.52 -2.03 31.99
CA ALA A 231 -21.06 -1.92 32.08
C ALA A 231 -20.33 -2.92 31.16
N TRP A 232 -20.86 -4.15 31.03
CA TRP A 232 -20.30 -5.15 30.08
C TRP A 232 -20.62 -4.81 28.63
N ARG A 233 -21.86 -4.34 28.35
CA ARG A 233 -22.27 -4.00 26.96
C ARG A 233 -21.35 -2.98 26.31
N LYS A 234 -20.95 -1.95 27.04
CA LYS A 234 -20.05 -0.88 26.51
C LYS A 234 -18.71 -1.39 26.05
N GLU A 235 -18.24 -2.50 26.60
CA GLU A 235 -16.92 -3.04 26.29
C GLU A 235 -16.95 -4.09 25.16
N LEU A 236 -18.12 -4.64 24.80
CA LEU A 236 -18.23 -5.76 23.87
C LEU A 236 -17.63 -5.45 22.48
N VAL A 237 -17.87 -4.24 21.95
CA VAL A 237 -17.37 -3.84 20.63
C VAL A 237 -15.84 -3.77 20.64
N TRP A 238 -15.28 -3.09 21.64
CA TRP A 238 -13.81 -2.95 21.76
C TRP A 238 -13.13 -4.29 22.01
N GLN A 239 -13.72 -5.16 22.84
CA GLN A 239 -13.22 -6.51 23.06
C GLN A 239 -13.23 -7.35 21.79
N PHE A 240 -14.25 -7.21 20.94
CA PHE A 240 -14.31 -7.89 19.65
C PHE A 240 -13.21 -7.40 18.70
N CYS A 241 -13.05 -6.09 18.55
CA CYS A 241 -12.02 -5.51 17.69
C CYS A 241 -10.61 -5.90 18.14
N LEU A 242 -10.29 -5.78 19.44
CA LEU A 242 -8.99 -6.19 19.97
C LEU A 242 -8.78 -7.70 19.86
N GLY A 243 -9.85 -8.48 20.02
CA GLY A 243 -9.80 -9.93 19.85
C GLY A 243 -9.42 -10.34 18.42
N LEU A 244 -9.95 -9.66 17.42
CA LEU A 244 -9.57 -9.88 16.00
C LEU A 244 -8.12 -9.46 15.74
N LEU A 245 -7.70 -8.29 16.22
CA LEU A 245 -6.35 -7.77 16.04
C LEU A 245 -5.27 -8.63 16.70
N SER A 246 -5.62 -9.46 17.68
CA SER A 246 -4.73 -10.46 18.29
C SER A 246 -4.68 -11.79 17.53
N ALA A 247 -4.90 -11.79 16.21
CA ALA A 247 -5.06 -13.00 15.40
C ALA A 247 -6.17 -13.95 15.93
N GLY A 248 -7.24 -13.38 16.49
CA GLY A 248 -8.38 -14.11 17.01
C GLY A 248 -8.20 -14.69 18.43
N THR A 249 -6.99 -14.77 18.98
CA THR A 249 -6.74 -15.39 20.30
C THR A 249 -7.42 -14.62 21.44
N GLY A 250 -7.53 -13.29 21.33
CA GLY A 250 -8.20 -12.42 22.30
C GLY A 250 -9.74 -12.53 22.27
N LEU A 251 -10.36 -13.19 21.30
CA LEU A 251 -11.80 -13.40 21.23
C LEU A 251 -12.35 -14.19 22.42
N ILE A 252 -11.51 -14.91 23.14
CA ILE A 252 -11.88 -15.57 24.39
C ILE A 252 -12.39 -14.57 25.42
N PHE A 253 -11.76 -13.39 25.53
CA PHE A 253 -12.19 -12.34 26.46
C PHE A 253 -13.50 -11.69 26.01
N TRP A 254 -13.71 -11.53 24.70
CA TRP A 254 -15.00 -11.09 24.16
C TRP A 254 -16.12 -12.09 24.49
N LEU A 255 -15.88 -13.39 24.28
CA LEU A 255 -16.85 -14.43 24.62
C LEU A 255 -17.19 -14.44 26.11
N LEU A 256 -16.17 -14.34 26.98
CA LEU A 256 -16.37 -14.24 28.41
C LEU A 256 -17.17 -12.97 28.80
N ALA A 257 -16.87 -11.84 28.17
CA ALA A 257 -17.63 -10.59 28.38
C ALA A 257 -19.08 -10.74 27.93
N LEU A 258 -19.33 -11.37 26.77
CA LEU A 258 -20.65 -11.66 26.22
C LEU A 258 -21.46 -12.58 27.18
N LEU A 259 -20.81 -13.63 27.70
CA LEU A 259 -21.42 -14.54 28.67
C LEU A 259 -21.80 -13.81 30.00
N HIS A 260 -20.91 -12.93 30.47
CA HIS A 260 -21.19 -12.10 31.64
C HIS A 260 -22.33 -11.12 31.38
N TYR A 261 -22.36 -10.44 30.23
CA TYR A 261 -23.46 -9.56 29.82
C TYR A 261 -24.78 -10.32 29.81
N ARG A 262 -24.87 -11.45 29.07
CA ARG A 262 -26.07 -12.27 28.96
C ARG A 262 -26.54 -12.76 30.33
N ARG A 263 -25.66 -13.33 31.15
CA ARG A 263 -25.99 -13.80 32.50
C ARG A 263 -26.53 -12.69 33.43
N ARG A 264 -26.08 -11.44 33.26
CA ARG A 264 -26.57 -10.31 34.06
C ARG A 264 -27.88 -9.77 33.55
N ARG A 265 -28.11 -9.76 32.25
CA ARG A 265 -29.36 -9.34 31.63
C ARG A 265 -30.51 -10.31 31.95
N THR A 266 -30.26 -11.62 31.92
CA THR A 266 -31.29 -12.65 32.11
C THR A 266 -31.50 -13.09 33.57
N ARG A 267 -30.66 -12.65 34.51
CA ARG A 267 -30.76 -13.08 35.90
C ARG A 267 -31.97 -12.41 36.60
N ARG A 268 -32.89 -13.23 37.12
CA ARG A 268 -34.08 -12.77 37.84
C ARG A 268 -33.74 -11.74 38.93
N ILE A 269 -34.48 -10.64 38.93
CA ILE A 269 -34.41 -9.56 39.93
C ILE A 269 -35.44 -9.79 41.01
N LYS A 270 -35.29 -9.10 42.14
CA LYS A 270 -36.27 -9.10 43.23
C LYS A 270 -37.14 -7.87 43.09
N CYS A 271 -38.44 -8.04 43.28
CA CYS A 271 -39.37 -6.93 43.31
C CYS A 271 -39.11 -6.05 44.54
N ASP A 272 -38.99 -4.76 44.35
CA ASP A 272 -38.73 -3.79 45.43
C ASP A 272 -39.89 -3.65 46.36
N THR A 273 -41.13 -3.95 45.90
CA THR A 273 -42.36 -3.82 46.71
C THR A 273 -42.60 -5.03 47.62
N CYS A 274 -42.41 -6.26 47.15
CA CYS A 274 -42.78 -7.47 47.91
C CYS A 274 -41.65 -8.50 48.06
N GLY A 275 -40.45 -8.23 47.55
CA GLY A 275 -39.27 -9.09 47.64
C GLY A 275 -39.33 -10.38 46.80
N ALA A 276 -40.44 -10.64 46.10
CA ALA A 276 -40.58 -11.83 45.25
C ALA A 276 -39.68 -11.76 44.03
N LYS A 277 -39.33 -12.92 43.43
CA LYS A 277 -38.58 -12.97 42.17
C LYS A 277 -39.47 -12.57 41.01
N MET A 278 -39.06 -11.60 40.21
CA MET A 278 -39.75 -11.15 39.01
C MET A 278 -39.42 -12.05 37.81
N ASN A 279 -40.31 -12.12 36.86
CA ASN A 279 -40.16 -12.80 35.60
C ASN A 279 -39.95 -11.78 34.50
N ARG A 280 -38.97 -12.01 33.60
CA ARG A 280 -38.81 -11.22 32.39
C ARG A 280 -39.88 -11.67 31.38
N LEU A 281 -40.59 -10.74 30.80
CA LEU A 281 -41.56 -10.98 29.73
C LEU A 281 -40.85 -11.25 28.42
N SER A 282 -41.55 -11.89 27.50
CA SER A 282 -41.09 -12.03 26.10
C SER A 282 -41.41 -10.74 25.33
N GLU A 283 -40.73 -10.54 24.19
CA GLU A 283 -40.89 -9.39 23.31
C GLU A 283 -42.34 -9.19 22.80
N GLU A 284 -43.18 -10.26 22.78
CA GLU A 284 -44.59 -10.15 22.40
C GLU A 284 -45.51 -9.75 23.58
N GLU A 285 -45.10 -10.12 24.79
CA GLU A 285 -45.88 -9.90 25.99
C GLU A 285 -45.64 -8.52 26.59
N ASP A 286 -44.40 -7.99 26.46
CA ASP A 286 -43.98 -6.74 27.07
C ASP A 286 -44.54 -5.51 26.37
N ASN A 287 -44.85 -5.59 25.07
CA ASN A 287 -45.53 -4.55 24.32
C ASN A 287 -46.80 -4.02 24.95
N LYS A 288 -47.47 -4.90 25.74
CA LYS A 288 -48.70 -4.50 26.48
C LYS A 288 -48.42 -3.55 27.63
N TYR A 289 -47.20 -3.55 28.10
CA TYR A 289 -46.75 -2.78 29.27
C TYR A 289 -45.90 -1.57 28.90
N LEU A 290 -45.47 -1.49 27.62
CA LEU A 290 -44.74 -0.36 27.08
C LEU A 290 -45.72 0.74 26.64
N SER A 291 -45.28 1.99 26.72
CA SER A 291 -46.02 3.13 26.15
C SER A 291 -45.91 3.13 24.61
N SER A 292 -46.77 3.88 23.95
CA SER A 292 -46.70 3.99 22.50
C SER A 292 -45.34 4.54 21.99
N ALA A 293 -44.67 5.38 22.77
CA ALA A 293 -43.33 5.89 22.48
C ALA A 293 -42.26 4.80 22.59
N GLU A 294 -42.31 4.01 23.70
CA GLU A 294 -41.39 2.90 23.95
C GLU A 294 -41.55 1.79 22.90
N ASN A 295 -42.79 1.43 22.52
CA ASN A 295 -43.05 0.49 21.44
C ASN A 295 -42.52 0.99 20.09
N CYS A 296 -42.66 2.28 19.79
CA CYS A 296 -42.08 2.87 18.57
C CYS A 296 -40.55 2.83 18.60
N GLU A 297 -39.92 3.02 19.76
CA GLU A 297 -38.44 2.92 19.91
C GLU A 297 -37.95 1.50 19.70
N GLU A 298 -38.68 0.47 20.14
CA GLU A 298 -38.37 -0.94 19.89
C GLU A 298 -38.56 -1.31 18.42
N GLU A 299 -39.67 -0.90 17.81
CA GLU A 299 -39.93 -1.13 16.40
C GLU A 299 -38.85 -0.52 15.49
N LEU A 300 -38.33 0.65 15.89
CA LEU A 300 -37.22 1.32 15.21
C LEU A 300 -35.84 0.76 15.58
N HIS A 301 -35.76 -0.20 16.48
CA HIS A 301 -34.54 -0.76 17.05
C HIS A 301 -33.58 0.30 17.62
N THR A 302 -34.14 1.35 18.22
CA THR A 302 -33.35 2.44 18.84
C THR A 302 -33.10 2.19 20.31
N VAL A 303 -34.11 1.63 21.02
CA VAL A 303 -34.02 1.20 22.40
C VAL A 303 -34.73 -0.16 22.54
N ASP A 304 -34.10 -1.09 23.21
CA ASP A 304 -34.61 -2.42 23.50
C ASP A 304 -34.96 -2.45 25.01
N TYR A 305 -36.18 -2.79 25.36
CA TYR A 305 -36.69 -2.75 26.74
C TYR A 305 -36.78 -4.15 27.35
N ASP A 306 -36.09 -4.41 28.46
CA ASP A 306 -36.35 -5.59 29.28
C ASP A 306 -37.46 -5.26 30.28
N VAL A 307 -38.65 -5.81 30.08
CA VAL A 307 -39.79 -5.64 31.00
C VAL A 307 -39.88 -6.82 31.96
N TRP A 308 -39.93 -6.51 33.26
CA TRP A 308 -40.03 -7.49 34.35
C TRP A 308 -41.33 -7.33 35.09
N LEU A 309 -42.06 -8.43 35.23
CA LEU A 309 -43.34 -8.47 35.95
C LEU A 309 -43.21 -9.29 37.23
N CYS A 310 -43.70 -8.74 38.32
CA CYS A 310 -43.81 -9.47 39.58
C CYS A 310 -45.08 -10.34 39.60
N PRO A 311 -44.95 -11.68 39.68
CA PRO A 311 -46.13 -12.58 39.70
C PRO A 311 -46.96 -12.47 40.98
N LYS A 312 -46.41 -11.85 42.07
CA LYS A 312 -47.09 -11.77 43.37
C LYS A 312 -47.91 -10.49 43.53
N CYS A 313 -47.37 -9.34 43.13
CA CYS A 313 -48.01 -8.03 43.37
C CYS A 313 -48.27 -7.22 42.08
N GLY A 314 -47.93 -7.75 40.89
CA GLY A 314 -48.15 -7.08 39.63
C GLY A 314 -47.23 -5.88 39.34
N THR A 315 -46.28 -5.59 40.21
CA THR A 315 -45.30 -4.51 39.96
C THR A 315 -44.51 -4.75 38.69
N ILE A 316 -44.31 -3.70 37.88
CA ILE A 316 -43.58 -3.73 36.60
C ILE A 316 -42.34 -2.88 36.73
N GLU A 317 -41.19 -3.42 36.25
CA GLU A 317 -39.94 -2.69 36.11
C GLU A 317 -39.47 -2.78 34.68
N LYS A 318 -39.04 -1.63 34.11
CA LYS A 318 -38.56 -1.50 32.74
C LYS A 318 -37.09 -1.06 32.71
N PHE A 319 -36.28 -1.74 31.93
CA PHE A 319 -34.85 -1.44 31.77
C PHE A 319 -34.52 -1.16 30.32
N PRO A 320 -34.25 0.11 29.92
CA PRO A 320 -33.95 0.50 28.59
C PRO A 320 -32.48 0.16 28.21
N PHE A 321 -32.29 -0.58 27.12
CA PHE A 321 -31.00 -0.84 26.53
C PHE A 321 -30.91 -0.09 25.22
N ALA A 322 -30.36 1.13 25.21
CA ALA A 322 -30.17 1.91 23.98
C ALA A 322 -29.40 1.11 22.95
N ASP A 323 -29.89 1.00 21.72
CA ASP A 323 -29.15 0.40 20.64
C ASP A 323 -28.18 1.41 20.02
N TYR A 324 -27.10 0.92 19.36
CA TYR A 324 -26.06 1.78 18.80
C TYR A 324 -26.43 2.40 17.45
N GLN A 325 -27.69 2.32 17.03
CA GLN A 325 -28.17 2.98 15.83
C GLN A 325 -28.19 4.50 16.02
N LYS A 326 -27.25 5.19 15.34
CA LYS A 326 -27.14 6.65 15.40
C LYS A 326 -28.11 7.38 14.45
N THR A 327 -28.94 6.64 13.74
CA THR A 327 -29.86 7.20 12.73
C THR A 327 -30.96 8.08 13.36
N TYR A 328 -31.40 7.70 14.57
CA TYR A 328 -32.46 8.42 15.30
C TYR A 328 -31.89 9.13 16.52
N THR A 329 -32.45 10.30 16.78
CA THR A 329 -32.16 11.13 17.96
C THR A 329 -33.42 11.35 18.76
N LYS A 330 -33.29 11.90 20.01
CA LYS A 330 -34.45 12.25 20.84
C LYS A 330 -35.28 13.34 20.17
N CYS A 331 -36.58 13.12 20.07
CA CYS A 331 -37.53 14.11 19.60
C CYS A 331 -37.67 15.26 20.60
N PRO A 332 -37.58 16.52 20.22
CA PRO A 332 -37.76 17.66 21.14
C PRO A 332 -39.18 17.78 21.72
N ALA A 333 -40.18 17.21 21.01
CA ALA A 333 -41.58 17.29 21.44
C ALA A 333 -41.99 16.14 22.36
N CYS A 334 -41.73 14.88 21.98
CA CYS A 334 -42.20 13.72 22.75
C CYS A 334 -41.11 12.94 23.47
N GLN A 335 -39.83 13.34 23.34
CA GLN A 335 -38.64 12.75 23.93
C GLN A 335 -38.31 11.30 23.48
N ALA A 336 -39.14 10.70 22.63
CA ALA A 336 -38.82 9.39 22.02
C ALA A 336 -37.60 9.46 21.10
N VAL A 337 -36.79 8.40 21.11
CA VAL A 337 -35.63 8.25 20.20
C VAL A 337 -36.11 7.77 18.81
N ALA A 338 -36.91 8.60 18.19
CA ALA A 338 -37.58 8.32 16.90
C ALA A 338 -37.48 9.49 15.90
N TYR A 339 -36.61 10.46 16.15
CA TYR A 339 -36.46 11.68 15.36
C TYR A 339 -35.25 11.55 14.43
N ALA A 340 -35.50 11.51 13.12
CA ALA A 340 -34.47 11.32 12.10
C ALA A 340 -34.63 12.30 10.94
N MET A 341 -33.56 12.47 10.18
CA MET A 341 -33.58 13.22 8.92
C MET A 341 -34.48 12.51 7.90
N LYS A 342 -35.47 13.22 7.40
CA LYS A 342 -36.41 12.71 6.39
C LYS A 342 -35.91 12.96 4.98
N TYR A 343 -35.45 14.20 4.73
CA TYR A 343 -34.83 14.60 3.45
C TYR A 343 -33.96 15.84 3.63
N GLU A 344 -33.13 16.05 2.62
CA GLU A 344 -32.31 17.24 2.49
C GLU A 344 -32.71 18.00 1.22
N LYS A 345 -32.83 19.34 1.32
CA LYS A 345 -33.21 20.23 0.21
C LYS A 345 -32.13 21.29 0.04
N ILE A 346 -31.71 21.49 -1.19
CA ILE A 346 -30.80 22.58 -1.54
C ILE A 346 -31.66 23.84 -1.79
N LEU A 347 -31.49 24.85 -0.94
CA LEU A 347 -32.18 26.14 -1.06
C LEU A 347 -31.45 27.08 -2.02
N ARG A 348 -30.10 27.02 -2.01
CA ARG A 348 -29.24 27.77 -2.92
C ARG A 348 -28.01 26.90 -3.26
N PRO A 349 -27.76 26.60 -4.52
CA PRO A 349 -26.58 25.83 -4.89
C PRO A 349 -25.28 26.63 -4.63
N ALA A 350 -24.20 25.90 -4.30
CA ALA A 350 -22.89 26.49 -4.17
C ALA A 350 -22.31 26.82 -5.54
N THR A 351 -21.64 27.97 -5.63
CA THR A 351 -20.87 28.40 -6.81
C THR A 351 -19.40 28.56 -6.39
N THR A 352 -18.52 28.89 -7.34
CA THR A 352 -17.11 29.21 -7.03
C THR A 352 -16.95 30.46 -6.19
N ARG A 353 -17.92 31.41 -6.28
CA ARG A 353 -17.89 32.69 -5.56
C ARG A 353 -18.67 32.69 -4.26
N ILE A 354 -19.77 31.97 -4.19
CA ILE A 354 -20.72 32.02 -3.05
C ILE A 354 -20.98 30.60 -2.53
N ALA A 355 -20.92 30.46 -1.19
CA ALA A 355 -21.32 29.22 -0.53
C ALA A 355 -22.80 28.93 -0.74
N GLY A 356 -23.14 27.69 -0.93
CA GLY A 356 -24.53 27.23 -1.03
C GLY A 356 -25.20 27.17 0.34
N LEU A 357 -26.53 27.05 0.34
CA LEU A 357 -27.35 26.87 1.53
C LEU A 357 -28.25 25.66 1.33
N GLY A 358 -28.21 24.73 2.27
CA GLY A 358 -29.11 23.58 2.33
C GLY A 358 -29.99 23.61 3.57
N GLU A 359 -31.06 22.87 3.53
CA GLU A 359 -31.97 22.64 4.66
C GLU A 359 -32.17 21.14 4.84
N ARG A 360 -31.96 20.65 6.07
CA ARG A 360 -32.26 19.30 6.50
C ARG A 360 -33.58 19.30 7.23
N VAL A 361 -34.54 18.52 6.76
CA VAL A 361 -35.83 18.36 7.41
C VAL A 361 -35.85 17.04 8.17
N TYR A 362 -36.20 17.12 9.43
CA TYR A 362 -36.31 16.00 10.34
C TYR A 362 -37.76 15.74 10.70
N GLU A 363 -38.12 14.49 10.95
CA GLU A 363 -39.45 14.08 11.35
C GLU A 363 -39.38 12.99 12.43
N CYS A 364 -40.22 13.10 13.42
CA CYS A 364 -40.37 12.07 14.45
C CYS A 364 -41.35 10.99 13.97
N ARG A 365 -40.90 9.74 14.02
CA ARG A 365 -41.72 8.58 13.60
C ARG A 365 -42.87 8.32 14.57
N HIS A 366 -42.74 8.70 15.87
CA HIS A 366 -43.77 8.51 16.87
C HIS A 366 -44.84 9.61 16.82
N CYS A 367 -44.46 10.88 16.97
CA CYS A 367 -45.44 11.98 17.12
C CYS A 367 -45.61 12.87 15.89
N GLY A 368 -44.90 12.62 14.79
CA GLY A 368 -44.97 13.42 13.57
C GLY A 368 -44.33 14.81 13.69
N HIS A 369 -43.73 15.18 14.81
CA HIS A 369 -43.08 16.49 14.98
C HIS A 369 -42.02 16.70 13.92
N ARG A 370 -42.07 17.88 13.27
CA ARG A 370 -41.12 18.29 12.25
C ARG A 370 -40.27 19.45 12.68
N GLY A 371 -38.99 19.39 12.37
CA GLY A 371 -38.07 20.48 12.54
C GLY A 371 -37.12 20.59 11.34
N SER A 372 -36.50 21.74 11.18
CA SER A 372 -35.50 21.89 10.12
C SER A 372 -34.25 22.60 10.65
N THR A 373 -33.12 22.28 10.05
CA THR A 373 -31.83 22.95 10.29
C THR A 373 -31.19 23.35 8.99
N ARG A 374 -30.67 24.58 8.94
CA ARG A 374 -29.94 25.07 7.76
C ARG A 374 -28.46 24.76 7.90
N PHE A 375 -27.82 24.45 6.79
CA PHE A 375 -26.39 24.19 6.74
C PHE A 375 -25.78 24.85 5.51
N ASN A 376 -24.50 25.23 5.62
CA ASN A 376 -23.76 25.80 4.51
C ASN A 376 -23.14 24.71 3.66
N ILE A 377 -23.28 24.82 2.33
CA ILE A 377 -22.59 23.98 1.36
C ILE A 377 -21.30 24.71 0.96
N PRO A 378 -20.12 24.10 1.09
CA PRO A 378 -18.86 24.77 0.74
C PRO A 378 -18.87 25.23 -0.72
N LYS A 379 -18.12 26.31 -1.00
CA LYS A 379 -17.93 26.81 -2.37
C LYS A 379 -17.35 25.69 -3.24
N LYS A 380 -17.70 25.68 -4.52
CA LYS A 380 -17.03 24.81 -5.49
C LYS A 380 -15.62 25.35 -5.69
N GLU A 381 -14.62 24.47 -5.58
CA GLU A 381 -13.25 24.82 -5.96
C GLU A 381 -13.16 24.93 -7.48
N ASP A 382 -12.50 25.97 -7.98
CA ASP A 382 -12.16 26.08 -9.40
C ASP A 382 -11.27 24.87 -9.74
N GLY A 383 -11.71 24.05 -10.68
CA GLY A 383 -11.14 22.74 -10.96
C GLY A 383 -9.70 22.79 -11.50
N VAL A 384 -8.75 23.00 -10.59
CA VAL A 384 -7.34 22.67 -10.77
C VAL A 384 -6.90 21.98 -9.47
N GLY A 385 -6.99 20.68 -9.42
CA GLY A 385 -6.44 19.92 -8.31
C GLY A 385 -7.35 18.83 -7.80
N LEU A 386 -6.88 17.63 -8.01
CA LEU A 386 -7.26 16.31 -7.51
C LEU A 386 -8.22 15.47 -8.37
N ALA A 387 -7.73 15.12 -9.54
CA ALA A 387 -7.99 13.79 -10.09
C ALA A 387 -7.02 12.76 -9.49
N ILE A 388 -6.91 12.67 -8.16
CA ILE A 388 -6.17 11.62 -7.47
C ILE A 388 -7.05 11.04 -6.36
N ALA A 389 -8.04 10.27 -6.73
CA ALA A 389 -8.66 9.24 -5.89
C ALA A 389 -9.76 8.54 -6.68
N GLY A 390 -9.42 7.67 -7.62
CA GLY A 390 -10.43 6.90 -8.32
C GLY A 390 -9.96 6.12 -9.54
N ALA A 391 -8.67 5.83 -9.64
CA ALA A 391 -8.16 4.99 -10.72
C ALA A 391 -7.14 3.99 -10.21
N ALA A 392 -7.58 3.11 -9.36
CA ALA A 392 -6.86 1.90 -9.04
C ALA A 392 -7.91 0.80 -8.93
N ILE A 393 -8.28 0.23 -10.04
CA ILE A 393 -8.69 -1.15 -10.33
C ILE A 393 -9.26 -1.11 -11.76
N GLY A 394 -8.39 -1.39 -12.71
CA GLY A 394 -8.76 -1.58 -14.10
C GLY A 394 -7.65 -2.34 -14.78
N SER A 395 -7.62 -3.65 -14.55
CA SER A 395 -6.86 -4.61 -15.32
C SER A 395 -7.09 -4.40 -16.81
N SER A 396 -6.06 -4.09 -17.56
CA SER A 396 -6.07 -4.26 -19.02
C SER A 396 -5.14 -5.40 -19.41
N LEU A 397 -5.70 -6.57 -19.51
CA LEU A 397 -5.27 -7.60 -20.43
C LEU A 397 -5.40 -7.02 -21.86
N GLY A 398 -4.28 -6.78 -22.50
CA GLY A 398 -4.23 -6.35 -23.88
C GLY A 398 -2.97 -6.86 -24.54
N GLY A 399 -2.96 -8.14 -24.91
CA GLY A 399 -1.95 -8.70 -25.79
C GLY A 399 -1.97 -7.97 -27.13
N ARG A 400 -0.81 -7.50 -27.57
CA ARG A 400 -0.58 -7.10 -28.94
C ARG A 400 0.66 -7.83 -29.45
N SER A 401 0.41 -8.91 -30.19
CA SER A 401 1.36 -9.48 -31.11
C SER A 401 1.61 -8.48 -32.24
N GLY A 402 2.81 -7.95 -32.32
CA GLY A 402 3.29 -7.15 -33.43
C GLY A 402 4.46 -7.86 -34.09
N GLY A 403 4.26 -8.28 -35.32
CA GLY A 403 5.25 -8.99 -36.11
C GLY A 403 6.54 -8.20 -36.30
N GLY A 404 7.68 -8.84 -36.00
CA GLY A 404 9.00 -8.28 -36.12
C GLY A 404 9.49 -8.25 -37.53
N GLY A 405 9.95 -7.09 -37.96
CA GLY A 405 10.87 -6.96 -39.09
C GLY A 405 12.26 -7.42 -38.65
N ILE A 406 12.82 -8.39 -39.35
CA ILE A 406 14.18 -8.88 -39.17
C ILE A 406 15.15 -7.83 -39.71
N SER A 407 15.65 -6.94 -38.85
CA SER A 407 16.88 -6.20 -39.16
C SER A 407 18.03 -6.96 -38.50
N GLY A 408 18.97 -7.46 -39.34
CA GLY A 408 20.12 -8.23 -38.87
C GLY A 408 20.88 -7.49 -37.77
N GLY A 409 20.76 -7.95 -36.54
CA GLY A 409 21.54 -7.48 -35.42
C GLY A 409 23.00 -7.89 -35.58
N SER A 410 23.93 -7.12 -35.05
CA SER A 410 25.36 -7.42 -35.03
C SER A 410 25.71 -8.48 -33.98
N PHE A 411 24.83 -8.71 -33.00
CA PHE A 411 24.84 -9.82 -32.06
C PHE A 411 24.15 -11.06 -32.65
N GLY A 412 24.15 -12.14 -31.94
CA GLY A 412 23.70 -13.45 -32.41
C GLY A 412 22.17 -13.62 -32.57
N GLY A 413 21.36 -12.61 -32.24
CA GLY A 413 19.91 -12.60 -32.48
C GLY A 413 19.10 -13.29 -31.39
N GLY A 414 19.52 -13.26 -30.12
CA GLY A 414 18.80 -13.77 -28.96
C GLY A 414 17.52 -13.00 -28.67
N SER A 415 16.57 -13.66 -27.99
CA SER A 415 15.31 -13.09 -27.53
C SER A 415 15.41 -12.72 -26.05
N PHE A 416 14.76 -11.61 -25.69
CA PHE A 416 14.72 -11.10 -24.32
C PHE A 416 13.32 -11.28 -23.73
N GLY A 417 13.26 -11.74 -22.46
CA GLY A 417 12.07 -11.80 -21.64
C GLY A 417 11.97 -10.61 -20.70
N GLY A 418 11.03 -10.63 -19.81
CA GLY A 418 10.90 -9.61 -18.78
C GLY A 418 11.84 -9.79 -17.57
N GLY A 419 12.93 -10.56 -17.68
CA GLY A 419 13.87 -10.81 -16.58
C GLY A 419 14.93 -9.72 -16.43
N GLY A 420 15.42 -9.54 -15.19
CA GLY A 420 16.44 -8.58 -14.82
C GLY A 420 16.08 -7.75 -13.59
N ALA A 421 16.94 -6.78 -13.27
CA ALA A 421 16.70 -5.89 -12.13
C ALA A 421 17.09 -4.45 -12.48
N SER A 422 16.47 -3.49 -11.80
CA SER A 422 16.80 -2.07 -11.85
C SER A 422 17.15 -1.54 -10.47
N GLY A 423 18.07 -0.58 -10.42
CA GLY A 423 18.46 0.12 -9.19
C GLY A 423 18.72 1.60 -9.43
N SER A 424 18.90 2.36 -8.33
CA SER A 424 19.27 3.77 -8.37
C SER A 424 20.34 4.07 -7.34
N TRP A 425 21.19 5.07 -7.62
CA TRP A 425 22.26 5.52 -6.72
C TRP A 425 22.20 7.01 -6.37
#